data_59b5ac833291b03183f7350dae960ba5
#
_entry.id   59b5ac833291b03183f7350dae960ba5
#
_cell.length_a   1.000
_cell.length_b   1.000
_cell.length_c   1.000
_cell.angle_alpha   90.00
_cell.angle_beta   90.00
_cell.angle_gamma   90.00
#
_symmetry.space_group_name_H-M   'P 1'
#
loop_
_entity.id
_entity.type
_entity.pdbx_description
1 polymer ?
#
loop_
_entity_poly.entity_id
_entity_poly.type
_entity_poly.pdbx_seq_one_letter_code
_entity_poly.pdbx_strand_id
1 'polypeptide(L)'
;LDVIDPRVVATPMRFDYDNRDDVVKDLEHPMSHLTIGQYQNCRIPVVRPLAPSQFISFIIRNFYHTAYNRYCDQLTTYNDLFDITITDDERNIVHVGIC
;
A
#
# COMPACT_ATOMS: atom_id res chain seq x y z
N LEU A 1 9.47 5.92 -23.47
CA LEU A 1 8.71 6.45 -23.08
C LEU A 1 8.70 7.60 -22.93
N ASP A 2 8.36 7.91 -23.30
CA ASP A 2 8.82 8.79 -23.60
C ASP A 2 8.07 9.94 -23.70
N VAL A 3 7.03 9.94 -24.10
CA VAL A 3 6.18 11.10 -24.13
C VAL A 3 5.15 10.94 -23.06
N ILE A 4 5.23 11.77 -22.03
CA ILE A 4 4.20 11.84 -21.05
C ILE A 4 3.11 12.76 -21.59
N ASP A 5 1.94 12.22 -21.81
CA ASP A 5 0.79 13.01 -22.21
C ASP A 5 0.47 13.97 -21.05
N PRO A 6 0.50 15.29 -21.27
CA PRO A 6 0.26 16.24 -20.18
C PRO A 6 -1.17 16.18 -19.63
N ARG A 7 -2.07 15.48 -20.33
CA ARG A 7 -3.43 15.25 -19.83
C ARG A 7 -3.52 14.08 -18.87
N VAL A 8 -2.48 13.25 -18.77
CA VAL A 8 -2.45 12.13 -17.85
C VAL A 8 -1.90 12.61 -16.52
N VAL A 9 -2.71 12.47 -15.48
CA VAL A 9 -2.28 12.81 -14.13
C VAL A 9 -1.70 11.58 -13.48
N ALA A 10 -0.41 11.62 -13.17
CA ALA A 10 0.24 10.54 -12.43
C ALA A 10 0.08 10.82 -10.94
N THR A 11 -0.51 9.86 -10.23
CA THR A 11 -0.66 9.96 -8.78
C THR A 11 0.19 8.87 -8.15
N PRO A 12 1.37 9.21 -7.62
CA PRO A 12 2.19 8.21 -6.96
C PRO A 12 1.53 7.71 -5.68
N MET A 13 1.74 6.42 -5.41
CA MET A 13 1.31 5.79 -4.16
C MET A 13 2.54 5.22 -3.47
N ARG A 14 2.58 5.34 -2.15
CA ARG A 14 3.68 4.81 -1.38
C ARG A 14 3.15 4.14 -0.12
N PHE A 15 3.55 2.89 0.09
CA PHE A 15 3.28 2.16 1.32
C PHE A 15 4.52 2.29 2.22
N ASP A 16 4.32 2.83 3.40
CA ASP A 16 5.40 3.08 4.36
C ASP A 16 5.17 2.32 5.65
N TYR A 17 6.27 1.95 6.28
CA TYR A 17 6.27 1.38 7.62
C TYR A 17 7.31 2.11 8.46
N ASP A 18 6.90 2.55 9.64
CA ASP A 18 7.77 3.24 10.58
C ASP A 18 7.37 2.82 11.99
N ASN A 19 8.31 2.26 12.74
CA ASN A 19 8.06 1.81 14.11
C ASN A 19 8.80 2.64 15.15
N ARG A 20 9.30 3.82 14.78
CA ARG A 20 10.00 4.69 15.70
C ARG A 20 9.02 5.30 16.71
N ASP A 21 9.26 5.05 17.99
CA ASP A 21 8.36 5.48 19.06
C ASP A 21 8.15 6.99 19.10
N ASP A 22 9.13 7.77 18.68
CA ASP A 22 9.05 9.22 18.67
C ASP A 22 8.29 9.78 17.46
N VAL A 23 7.99 8.96 16.50
CA VAL A 23 7.32 9.36 15.25
C VAL A 23 5.89 8.81 15.17
N VAL A 24 5.69 7.56 15.58
CA VAL A 24 4.39 6.89 15.49
C VAL A 24 3.39 7.54 16.43
N LYS A 25 2.24 7.91 15.89
CA LYS A 25 1.11 8.45 16.67
C LYS A 25 -0.17 7.86 16.15
N ASP A 26 -1.00 7.40 17.06
CA ASP A 26 -2.31 6.85 16.71
C ASP A 26 -3.11 7.86 15.87
N LEU A 27 -3.68 7.41 14.78
CA LEU A 27 -4.44 8.17 13.79
C LEU A 27 -3.63 9.21 13.01
N GLU A 28 -2.68 9.90 13.60
CA GLU A 28 -1.92 10.96 12.94
C GLU A 28 -0.75 10.42 12.13
N HIS A 29 -0.04 9.45 12.67
CA HIS A 29 1.10 8.83 12.01
C HIS A 29 1.04 7.32 12.26
N PRO A 30 0.17 6.60 11.57
CA PRO A 30 0.07 5.14 11.71
C PRO A 30 1.40 4.45 11.41
N MET A 31 1.67 3.37 12.12
CA MET A 31 2.90 2.60 11.94
C MET A 31 3.03 2.08 10.50
N SER A 32 1.93 1.61 9.93
CA SER A 32 1.84 1.25 8.52
C SER A 32 0.83 2.18 7.86
N HIS A 33 1.24 2.87 6.80
CA HIS A 33 0.35 3.83 6.15
C HIS A 33 0.59 3.91 4.65
N LEU A 34 -0.44 4.35 3.93
CA LEU A 34 -0.41 4.63 2.51
C LEU A 34 -0.42 6.13 2.32
N THR A 35 0.51 6.63 1.52
CA THR A 35 0.54 8.03 1.09
C THR A 35 0.17 8.10 -0.38
N ILE A 36 -0.79 8.97 -0.70
CA ILE A 36 -1.20 9.21 -2.07
C ILE A 36 -0.66 10.57 -2.51
N GLY A 37 -0.06 10.60 -3.69
CA GLY A 37 0.52 11.82 -4.22
C GLY A 37 1.72 12.30 -3.42
N GLN A 38 1.90 13.62 -3.43
CA GLN A 38 3.02 14.25 -2.72
C GLN A 38 2.57 14.99 -1.46
N TYR A 39 1.43 14.58 -0.92
CA TYR A 39 0.88 15.21 0.28
C TYR A 39 1.60 14.69 1.51
N GLN A 40 2.38 15.54 2.16
CA GLN A 40 3.23 15.15 3.28
C GLN A 40 2.47 14.57 4.47
N ASN A 41 1.25 15.04 4.69
CA ASN A 41 0.45 14.61 5.82
C ASN A 41 -0.63 13.58 5.44
N CYS A 42 -0.59 13.07 4.22
CA CYS A 42 -1.49 11.99 3.82
C CYS A 42 -0.95 10.68 4.34
N ARG A 43 -1.58 10.15 5.39
CA ARG A 43 -1.16 8.91 6.04
C ARG A 43 -2.40 8.07 6.32
N ILE A 44 -2.81 7.31 5.33
CA ILE A 44 -3.98 6.43 5.45
C ILE A 44 -3.55 5.16 6.15
N PRO A 45 -4.16 4.79 7.28
CA PRO A 45 -3.77 3.58 8.00
C PRO A 45 -3.87 2.33 7.12
N VAL A 46 -2.87 1.46 7.24
CA VAL A 46 -2.85 0.15 6.59
C VAL A 46 -2.82 -0.90 7.71
N VAL A 47 -3.55 -1.98 7.53
CA VAL A 47 -3.69 -3.00 8.59
C VAL A 47 -2.35 -3.56 9.03
N ARG A 48 -1.44 -3.76 8.08
CA ARG A 48 -0.09 -4.29 8.33
C ARG A 48 0.86 -3.83 7.24
N PRO A 49 2.17 -3.93 7.45
CA PRO A 49 3.11 -3.63 6.37
C PRO A 49 2.86 -4.50 5.15
N LEU A 50 3.00 -3.94 3.97
CA LEU A 50 2.79 -4.65 2.72
C LEU A 50 4.06 -5.42 2.36
N ALA A 51 3.95 -6.74 2.23
CA ALA A 51 5.08 -7.56 1.82
C ALA A 51 5.41 -7.32 0.34
N PRO A 52 6.68 -7.45 -0.08
CA PRO A 52 7.06 -7.23 -1.48
C PRO A 52 6.26 -8.07 -2.47
N SER A 53 6.00 -9.33 -2.16
CA SER A 53 5.20 -10.21 -3.02
C SER A 53 3.76 -9.72 -3.16
N GLN A 54 3.18 -9.19 -2.11
CA GLN A 54 1.84 -8.63 -2.12
C GLN A 54 1.80 -7.36 -2.96
N PHE A 55 2.83 -6.53 -2.87
CA PHE A 55 2.91 -5.31 -3.67
C PHE A 55 3.01 -5.64 -5.15
N ILE A 56 3.86 -6.58 -5.52
CA ILE A 56 4.01 -7.01 -6.91
C ILE A 56 2.69 -7.58 -7.45
N SER A 57 2.02 -8.43 -6.68
CA SER A 57 0.72 -8.97 -7.06
C SER A 57 -0.33 -7.89 -7.24
N PHE A 58 -0.33 -6.90 -6.36
CA PHE A 58 -1.21 -5.76 -6.45
C PHE A 58 -1.00 -4.97 -7.75
N ILE A 59 0.26 -4.69 -8.07
CA ILE A 59 0.61 -3.94 -9.29
C ILE A 59 0.20 -4.72 -10.55
N ILE A 60 0.53 -6.01 -10.60
CA ILE A 60 0.22 -6.83 -11.76
C ILE A 60 -1.30 -6.94 -11.95
N ARG A 61 -2.00 -7.20 -10.87
CA ARG A 61 -3.45 -7.38 -10.93
C ARG A 61 -4.18 -6.12 -11.40
N ASN A 62 -3.75 -4.95 -10.95
CA ASN A 62 -4.51 -3.72 -11.16
C ASN A 62 -4.03 -2.90 -12.35
N PHE A 63 -2.76 -3.01 -12.73
CA PHE A 63 -2.17 -2.20 -13.79
C PHE A 63 -1.78 -3.02 -15.01
N TYR A 64 -1.68 -4.33 -14.89
CA TYR A 64 -1.30 -5.22 -15.98
C TYR A 64 -2.29 -6.38 -16.07
N HIS A 65 -3.54 -6.05 -16.27
CA HIS A 65 -4.66 -7.00 -16.19
C HIS A 65 -4.51 -8.19 -17.14
N THR A 66 -4.05 -7.95 -18.37
CA THR A 66 -3.83 -9.03 -19.33
C THR A 66 -2.75 -10.00 -18.85
N ALA A 67 -1.66 -9.48 -18.33
CA ALA A 67 -0.60 -10.31 -17.79
C ALA A 67 -1.08 -11.07 -16.55
N TYR A 68 -1.88 -10.44 -15.70
CA TYR A 68 -2.44 -11.11 -14.54
C TYR A 68 -3.32 -12.29 -14.94
N ASN A 69 -4.23 -12.07 -15.88
CA ASN A 69 -5.14 -13.15 -16.34
C ASN A 69 -4.37 -14.32 -16.97
N ARG A 70 -3.23 -14.03 -17.61
CA ARG A 70 -2.44 -15.04 -18.30
C ARG A 70 -1.55 -15.83 -17.35
N TYR A 71 -1.03 -15.19 -16.31
CA TYR A 71 0.01 -15.75 -15.44
C TYR A 71 -0.37 -15.82 -13.97
N CYS A 72 -1.61 -15.54 -13.61
CA CYS A 72 -2.00 -15.50 -12.20
C CYS A 72 -1.76 -16.84 -11.46
N ASP A 73 -1.87 -17.96 -12.18
CA ASP A 73 -1.62 -19.27 -11.60
C ASP A 73 -0.14 -19.50 -11.27
N GLN A 74 0.74 -18.71 -11.87
CA GLN A 74 2.18 -18.80 -11.66
C GLN A 74 2.69 -17.82 -10.62
N LEU A 75 1.84 -16.90 -10.17
CA LEU A 75 2.21 -15.98 -9.12
C LEU A 75 2.23 -16.71 -7.80
N THR A 76 3.41 -16.76 -7.19
CA THR A 76 3.56 -17.38 -5.89
C THR A 76 2.96 -16.48 -4.83
N THR A 77 1.94 -16.97 -4.13
CA THR A 77 1.44 -16.28 -2.97
C THR A 77 2.20 -16.79 -1.76
N TYR A 78 2.98 -15.91 -1.17
CA TYR A 78 3.60 -16.22 0.11
C TYR A 78 2.58 -15.90 1.19
N ASN A 79 2.37 -16.88 2.09
CA ASN A 79 1.44 -16.72 3.19
C ASN A 79 2.06 -15.98 4.38
N ASP A 80 3.31 -15.57 4.26
CA ASP A 80 4.01 -14.87 5.33
C ASP A 80 3.58 -13.41 5.35
N LEU A 81 2.61 -13.13 6.19
CA LEU A 81 2.14 -11.77 6.41
C LEU A 81 2.89 -11.18 7.60
N PHE A 82 3.18 -9.90 7.52
CA PHE A 82 3.70 -9.16 8.67
C PHE A 82 2.60 -9.02 9.74
N ASP A 83 3.02 -8.77 10.96
CA ASP A 83 2.08 -8.58 12.06
C ASP A 83 1.21 -7.35 11.86
N ILE A 84 0.00 -7.39 12.41
CA ILE A 84 -0.95 -6.29 12.37
C ILE A 84 -0.39 -5.12 13.17
N THR A 85 -0.40 -3.93 12.57
CA THR A 85 0.08 -2.71 13.21
C THR A 85 -1.02 -1.67 13.41
N ILE A 86 -2.19 -1.87 12.80
CA ILE A 86 -3.29 -0.93 12.92
C ILE A 86 -3.86 -0.93 14.33
N THR A 87 -4.22 0.25 14.83
CA THR A 87 -4.87 0.38 16.14
C THR A 87 -6.39 0.25 15.99
N ASP A 88 -7.09 0.07 17.12
CA ASP A 88 -8.54 -0.01 17.10
C ASP A 88 -9.16 1.32 16.63
N ASP A 89 -8.60 2.44 17.03
CA ASP A 89 -9.08 3.75 16.58
C ASP A 89 -8.88 3.93 15.09
N GLU A 90 -7.75 3.49 14.56
CA GLU A 90 -7.46 3.56 13.12
C GLU A 90 -8.38 2.66 12.31
N ARG A 91 -8.87 1.57 12.87
CA ARG A 91 -9.87 0.71 12.21
C ARG A 91 -11.22 1.39 12.04
N ASN A 92 -11.51 2.39 12.85
CA ASN A 92 -12.79 3.10 12.80
C ASN A 92 -12.83 4.19 11.75
N ILE A 93 -11.73 4.46 11.07
CA ILE A 93 -11.68 5.41 9.95
C ILE A 93 -11.37 4.64 8.66
N VAL A 94 -11.38 5.35 7.54
CA VAL A 94 -11.01 4.73 6.25
C VAL A 94 -9.57 4.22 6.35
N HIS A 95 -9.39 2.96 6.04
CA HIS A 95 -8.08 2.32 6.09
C HIS A 95 -7.97 1.24 5.02
N VAL A 96 -6.75 0.77 4.78
CA VAL A 96 -6.48 -0.25 3.77
C VAL A 96 -6.33 -1.60 4.45
N GLY A 97 -7.12 -2.57 4.00
CA GLY A 97 -7.03 -3.94 4.47
C GLY A 97 -6.02 -4.73 3.64
N ILE A 98 -5.25 -5.56 4.31
CA ILE A 98 -4.34 -6.52 3.69
C ILE A 98 -4.58 -7.87 4.36
N CYS A 99 -5.01 -8.83 3.57
CA CYS A 99 -5.35 -10.16 4.06
C CYS A 99 -4.25 -11.16 3.76
#